data_69ebaa666e2d23b8ddd8d359c185dbde
#
_entry.id   69ebaa666e2d23b8ddd8d359c185dbde
#
_cell.length_a   1.000
_cell.length_b   1.000
_cell.length_c   1.000
_cell.angle_alpha   90.00
_cell.angle_beta   90.00
_cell.angle_gamma   90.00
#
_symmetry.space_group_name_H-M   'P 1'
#
loop_
_entity.id
_entity.type
_entity.pdbx_description
1 polymer ?
#
loop_
_entity_poly.entity_id
_entity_poly.type
_entity_poly.pdbx_seq_one_letter_code
_entity_poly.pdbx_strand_id
1 'polypeptide(L)'
;MLEYQLLKKHSGILLIGDYVTLRHLHNVVHDVNERSPLIQDKDGDFLGLAYDVRKAYERQREIVQPPVGYEEIGVRFGVEIIWPVLLVQQTMLRASLGYIDHSKRHQAVTFALEAAIEEALREDFGTQGETIVDRWLRLAPTQDTLDRLDSRGAIFCSWSGAERKRRFASLLSTFDPLYPALPDGSQDPNFVSPEELNQWEDVDWPEPL
;
A
#
# COMPACT_ATOMS: atom_id res chain seq x y z
N MET A 1 2.36 -17.09 7.46
CA MET A 1 3.07 -16.35 6.39
C MET A 1 2.09 -15.41 5.73
N LEU A 2 2.54 -14.24 5.27
CA LEU A 2 1.70 -13.37 4.43
C LEU A 2 1.70 -13.88 3.00
N GLU A 3 0.55 -13.85 2.37
CA GLU A 3 0.28 -14.22 0.98
C GLU A 3 -0.60 -13.15 0.35
N TYR A 4 -0.81 -13.21 -0.94
CA TYR A 4 -1.66 -12.27 -1.65
C TYR A 4 -2.47 -12.94 -2.77
N GLN A 5 -3.53 -12.26 -3.18
CA GLN A 5 -4.21 -12.47 -4.45
C GLN A 5 -4.39 -11.12 -5.13
N LEU A 6 -4.15 -11.05 -6.42
CA LEU A 6 -4.33 -9.82 -7.17
C LEU A 6 -5.80 -9.43 -7.26
N LEU A 7 -6.12 -8.18 -7.00
CA LEU A 7 -7.43 -7.62 -7.24
C LEU A 7 -7.62 -7.33 -8.74
N LYS A 8 -8.87 -7.31 -9.18
CA LYS A 8 -9.19 -7.01 -10.58
C LYS A 8 -8.75 -5.60 -10.97
N LYS A 9 -8.51 -5.41 -12.27
CA LYS A 9 -8.27 -4.09 -12.87
C LYS A 9 -7.07 -3.35 -12.26
N HIS A 10 -6.06 -4.08 -11.83
CA HIS A 10 -4.84 -3.51 -11.24
C HIS A 10 -5.12 -2.58 -10.05
N SER A 11 -6.13 -2.91 -9.22
CA SER A 11 -6.51 -2.02 -8.12
C SER A 11 -5.68 -2.22 -6.85
N GLY A 12 -5.11 -3.40 -6.62
CA GLY A 12 -4.38 -3.71 -5.41
C GLY A 12 -4.28 -5.21 -5.17
N ILE A 13 -4.20 -5.58 -3.90
CA ILE A 13 -4.17 -6.99 -3.48
C ILE A 13 -5.19 -7.29 -2.39
N LEU A 14 -5.64 -8.52 -2.35
CA LEU A 14 -6.16 -9.15 -1.14
C LEU A 14 -4.94 -9.66 -0.35
N LEU A 15 -4.58 -8.95 0.72
CA LEU A 15 -3.52 -9.39 1.64
C LEU A 15 -4.06 -10.50 2.53
N ILE A 16 -3.41 -11.66 2.54
CA ILE A 16 -3.89 -12.87 3.21
C ILE A 16 -2.88 -13.31 4.27
N GLY A 17 -3.41 -13.72 5.43
CA GLY A 17 -2.60 -14.30 6.49
C GLY A 17 -3.41 -15.16 7.46
N ASP A 18 -2.72 -15.97 8.26
CA ASP A 18 -3.31 -16.59 9.42
C ASP A 18 -3.54 -15.59 10.55
N TYR A 19 -4.36 -15.95 11.54
CA TYR A 19 -4.68 -15.11 12.69
C TYR A 19 -3.43 -14.57 13.40
N VAL A 20 -2.42 -15.41 13.61
CA VAL A 20 -1.22 -15.04 14.38
C VAL A 20 -0.38 -14.03 13.60
N THR A 21 -0.20 -14.27 12.31
CA THR A 21 0.57 -13.38 11.41
C THR A 21 -0.08 -12.02 11.29
N LEU A 22 -1.40 -11.95 11.01
CA LEU A 22 -2.12 -10.69 10.88
C LEU A 22 -2.19 -9.92 12.20
N ARG A 23 -2.45 -10.60 13.31
CA ARG A 23 -2.43 -9.97 14.64
C ARG A 23 -1.04 -9.42 14.97
N HIS A 24 0.02 -10.11 14.54
CA HIS A 24 1.38 -9.60 14.74
C HIS A 24 1.63 -8.36 13.89
N LEU A 25 1.24 -8.36 12.61
CA LEU A 25 1.33 -7.18 11.75
C LEU A 25 0.58 -5.99 12.35
N HIS A 26 -0.67 -6.20 12.78
CA HIS A 26 -1.47 -5.18 13.48
C HIS A 26 -0.70 -4.57 14.67
N ASN A 27 -0.14 -5.41 15.55
CA ASN A 27 0.59 -4.93 16.73
C ASN A 27 1.85 -4.13 16.35
N VAL A 28 2.56 -4.55 15.29
CA VAL A 28 3.74 -3.85 14.80
C VAL A 28 3.37 -2.48 14.23
N VAL A 29 2.29 -2.38 13.45
CA VAL A 29 1.81 -1.10 12.93
C VAL A 29 1.43 -0.14 14.07
N HIS A 30 0.73 -0.62 15.10
CA HIS A 30 0.40 0.19 16.28
C HIS A 30 1.64 0.66 17.05
N ASP A 31 2.61 -0.23 17.32
CA ASP A 31 3.84 0.13 18.03
C ASP A 31 4.66 1.16 17.22
N VAL A 32 4.73 0.98 15.91
CA VAL A 32 5.37 1.93 14.99
C VAL A 32 4.62 3.25 14.97
N ASN A 33 3.30 3.24 14.83
CA ASN A 33 2.50 4.46 14.83
C ASN A 33 2.73 5.31 16.08
N GLU A 34 2.71 4.67 17.25
CA GLU A 34 2.90 5.36 18.52
C GLU A 34 4.30 5.98 18.66
N ARG A 35 5.34 5.24 18.27
CA ARG A 35 6.75 5.55 18.63
C ARG A 35 7.53 6.22 17.53
N SER A 36 7.14 6.09 16.27
CA SER A 36 7.91 6.64 15.15
C SER A 36 7.83 8.16 15.09
N PRO A 37 8.99 8.85 14.96
CA PRO A 37 9.00 10.28 14.73
C PRO A 37 8.60 10.67 13.29
N LEU A 38 8.55 9.72 12.37
CA LEU A 38 8.16 9.96 10.97
C LEU A 38 6.63 10.13 10.80
N ILE A 39 5.86 9.63 11.75
CA ILE A 39 4.39 9.67 11.71
C ILE A 39 3.95 10.71 12.73
N GLN A 40 3.48 11.86 12.24
CA GLN A 40 3.07 12.99 13.10
C GLN A 40 1.58 12.87 13.46
N ASP A 41 0.74 12.56 12.49
CA ASP A 41 -0.67 12.27 12.73
C ASP A 41 -0.86 10.81 13.17
N LYS A 42 -1.14 10.64 14.47
CA LYS A 42 -1.28 9.33 15.10
C LYS A 42 -2.65 8.67 14.84
N ASP A 43 -3.62 9.43 14.42
CA ASP A 43 -4.98 8.96 14.08
C ASP A 43 -5.20 8.91 12.56
N GLY A 44 -4.16 9.22 11.76
CA GLY A 44 -4.21 9.35 10.31
C GLY A 44 -4.08 8.05 9.53
N ASP A 45 -3.88 8.19 8.23
CA ASP A 45 -3.93 7.13 7.21
C ASP A 45 -2.98 5.96 7.44
N PHE A 46 -1.83 6.20 8.10
CA PHE A 46 -0.91 5.11 8.41
C PHE A 46 -1.57 4.04 9.29
N LEU A 47 -2.39 4.44 10.26
CA LEU A 47 -3.08 3.52 11.16
C LEU A 47 -4.16 2.70 10.44
N GLY A 48 -4.60 3.12 9.28
CA GLY A 48 -5.55 2.40 8.42
C GLY A 48 -5.14 0.95 8.16
N LEU A 49 -3.83 0.70 7.95
CA LEU A 49 -3.32 -0.67 7.77
C LEU A 49 -3.62 -1.57 8.99
N ALA A 50 -3.42 -1.06 10.20
CA ALA A 50 -3.74 -1.82 11.41
C ALA A 50 -5.24 -2.07 11.53
N TYR A 51 -6.07 -1.06 11.23
CA TYR A 51 -7.52 -1.19 11.25
C TYR A 51 -8.00 -2.28 10.29
N ASP A 52 -7.56 -2.26 9.06
CA ASP A 52 -7.97 -3.21 8.04
C ASP A 52 -7.50 -4.64 8.34
N VAL A 53 -6.26 -4.81 8.74
CA VAL A 53 -5.71 -6.10 9.18
C VAL A 53 -6.46 -6.65 10.39
N ARG A 54 -6.84 -5.80 11.36
CA ARG A 54 -7.68 -6.18 12.50
C ARG A 54 -9.04 -6.70 12.05
N LYS A 55 -9.70 -5.96 11.16
CA LYS A 55 -11.00 -6.37 10.60
C LYS A 55 -10.91 -7.73 9.89
N ALA A 56 -9.80 -8.02 9.23
CA ALA A 56 -9.59 -9.31 8.60
C ALA A 56 -9.57 -10.45 9.62
N TYR A 57 -8.67 -10.41 10.61
CA TYR A 57 -8.58 -11.52 11.59
C TYR A 57 -9.77 -11.58 12.57
N GLU A 58 -10.55 -10.51 12.72
CA GLU A 58 -11.83 -10.50 13.42
C GLU A 58 -13.00 -11.05 12.57
N ARG A 59 -12.70 -11.59 11.37
CA ARG A 59 -13.68 -12.17 10.42
C ARG A 59 -14.69 -11.17 9.88
N GLN A 60 -14.33 -9.91 9.79
CA GLN A 60 -15.16 -8.83 9.24
C GLN A 60 -14.80 -8.50 7.79
N ARG A 61 -13.91 -9.26 7.20
CA ARG A 61 -13.44 -9.18 5.82
C ARG A 61 -13.44 -10.57 5.19
N GLU A 62 -12.67 -10.81 4.16
CA GLU A 62 -12.63 -12.07 3.43
C GLU A 62 -12.13 -13.23 4.29
N ILE A 63 -12.79 -14.38 4.16
CA ILE A 63 -12.40 -15.64 4.81
C ILE A 63 -11.94 -16.62 3.74
N VAL A 64 -10.64 -16.91 3.73
CA VAL A 64 -10.01 -17.78 2.76
C VAL A 64 -9.96 -19.21 3.31
N GLN A 65 -10.72 -20.11 2.69
CA GLN A 65 -10.71 -21.53 3.05
C GLN A 65 -9.41 -22.20 2.60
N PRO A 66 -8.92 -23.22 3.31
CA PRO A 66 -7.78 -23.99 2.85
C PRO A 66 -8.10 -24.71 1.55
N PRO A 67 -7.10 -24.99 0.69
CA PRO A 67 -7.30 -25.83 -0.49
C PRO A 67 -7.83 -27.23 -0.10
N VAL A 68 -8.61 -27.82 -0.98
CA VAL A 68 -9.14 -29.19 -0.79
C VAL A 68 -7.97 -30.18 -0.61
N GLY A 69 -8.00 -30.96 0.45
CA GLY A 69 -6.94 -31.90 0.79
C GLY A 69 -5.79 -31.32 1.61
N TYR A 70 -5.91 -30.06 2.05
CA TYR A 70 -4.93 -29.37 2.88
C TYR A 70 -5.60 -28.65 4.05
N GLU A 71 -6.60 -29.29 4.65
CA GLU A 71 -7.41 -28.73 5.75
C GLU A 71 -6.57 -28.37 6.97
N GLU A 72 -5.40 -29.01 7.15
CA GLU A 72 -4.44 -28.73 8.19
C GLU A 72 -3.82 -27.32 8.13
N ILE A 73 -3.85 -26.65 6.95
CA ILE A 73 -3.43 -25.27 6.82
C ILE A 73 -4.34 -24.34 7.61
N GLY A 74 -5.62 -24.74 7.77
CA GLY A 74 -6.63 -23.98 8.48
C GLY A 74 -7.14 -22.78 7.69
N VAL A 75 -8.11 -22.09 8.30
CA VAL A 75 -8.72 -20.88 7.72
C VAL A 75 -7.74 -19.72 7.79
N ARG A 76 -7.67 -18.93 6.72
CA ARG A 76 -6.92 -17.68 6.64
C ARG A 76 -7.87 -16.50 6.45
N PHE A 77 -7.35 -15.31 6.62
CA PHE A 77 -8.13 -14.08 6.58
C PHE A 77 -7.49 -13.13 5.59
N GLY A 78 -8.32 -12.43 4.82
CA GLY A 78 -7.87 -11.51 3.81
C GLY A 78 -8.49 -10.12 3.97
N VAL A 79 -7.77 -9.09 3.54
CA VAL A 79 -8.25 -7.72 3.40
C VAL A 79 -7.79 -7.14 2.09
N GLU A 80 -8.71 -6.51 1.37
CA GLU A 80 -8.42 -5.79 0.14
C GLU A 80 -7.76 -4.45 0.46
N ILE A 81 -6.61 -4.19 -0.15
CA ILE A 81 -5.89 -2.93 0.00
C ILE A 81 -5.46 -2.46 -1.39
N ILE A 82 -5.80 -1.23 -1.74
CA ILE A 82 -5.40 -0.63 -3.02
C ILE A 82 -3.93 -0.26 -3.04
N TRP A 83 -3.31 -0.28 -4.23
CA TRP A 83 -1.89 -0.08 -4.39
C TRP A 83 -1.33 1.20 -3.75
N PRO A 84 -1.86 2.41 -3.99
CA PRO A 84 -1.27 3.62 -3.41
C PRO A 84 -1.21 3.58 -1.88
N VAL A 85 -2.29 3.13 -1.25
CA VAL A 85 -2.40 3.02 0.22
C VAL A 85 -1.37 2.04 0.77
N LEU A 86 -1.34 0.83 0.21
CA LEU A 86 -0.44 -0.22 0.67
C LEU A 86 1.03 0.17 0.54
N LEU A 87 1.42 0.78 -0.58
CA LEU A 87 2.80 1.16 -0.84
C LEU A 87 3.28 2.27 0.10
N VAL A 88 2.46 3.30 0.33
CA VAL A 88 2.80 4.39 1.24
C VAL A 88 2.87 3.88 2.69
N GLN A 89 1.88 3.13 3.13
CA GLN A 89 1.87 2.57 4.49
C GLN A 89 3.06 1.64 4.74
N GLN A 90 3.43 0.80 3.77
CA GLN A 90 4.60 -0.07 3.90
C GLN A 90 5.91 0.71 3.90
N THR A 91 6.04 1.75 3.08
CA THR A 91 7.21 2.65 3.10
C THR A 91 7.40 3.28 4.47
N MET A 92 6.33 3.81 5.07
CA MET A 92 6.36 4.39 6.41
C MET A 92 6.70 3.34 7.48
N LEU A 93 6.10 2.16 7.40
CA LEU A 93 6.36 1.05 8.30
C LEU A 93 7.83 0.63 8.27
N ARG A 94 8.37 0.42 7.07
CA ARG A 94 9.74 -0.03 6.84
C ARG A 94 10.77 0.99 7.34
N ALA A 95 10.59 2.25 6.98
CA ALA A 95 11.49 3.32 7.36
C ALA A 95 11.47 3.59 8.87
N SER A 96 10.30 3.54 9.49
CA SER A 96 10.14 3.77 10.93
C SER A 96 10.94 2.81 11.80
N LEU A 97 11.17 1.57 11.34
CA LEU A 97 12.03 0.63 12.06
C LEU A 97 13.47 1.15 12.23
N GLY A 98 13.94 2.05 11.38
CA GLY A 98 15.24 2.68 11.53
C GLY A 98 15.33 3.73 12.66
N TYR A 99 14.20 4.14 13.22
CA TYR A 99 14.11 5.24 14.20
C TYR A 99 13.61 4.81 15.57
N ILE A 100 13.18 3.56 15.72
CA ILE A 100 12.67 3.02 16.98
C ILE A 100 13.38 1.71 17.35
N ASP A 101 13.49 1.44 18.64
CA ASP A 101 13.90 0.12 19.09
C ASP A 101 12.85 -0.92 18.70
N HIS A 102 13.29 -1.97 18.03
CA HIS A 102 12.39 -2.99 17.50
C HIS A 102 12.97 -4.39 17.63
N SER A 103 12.11 -5.39 17.66
CA SER A 103 12.51 -6.79 17.71
C SER A 103 12.77 -7.37 16.31
N LYS A 104 13.47 -8.50 16.24
CA LYS A 104 13.59 -9.27 14.98
C LYS A 104 12.23 -9.72 14.43
N ARG A 105 11.20 -9.86 15.27
CA ARG A 105 9.85 -10.19 14.83
C ARG A 105 9.21 -9.04 14.09
N HIS A 106 9.45 -7.79 14.52
CA HIS A 106 9.02 -6.60 13.79
C HIS A 106 9.62 -6.59 12.39
N GLN A 107 10.94 -6.80 12.28
CA GLN A 107 11.62 -6.91 10.99
C GLN A 107 11.03 -8.02 10.14
N ALA A 108 10.85 -9.21 10.69
CA ALA A 108 10.39 -10.38 9.95
C ALA A 108 9.01 -10.16 9.30
N VAL A 109 8.04 -9.59 10.03
CA VAL A 109 6.69 -9.34 9.45
C VAL A 109 6.71 -8.19 8.46
N THR A 110 7.52 -7.14 8.71
CA THR A 110 7.67 -6.01 7.79
C THR A 110 8.31 -6.45 6.48
N PHE A 111 9.38 -7.26 6.52
CA PHE A 111 10.01 -7.83 5.33
C PHE A 111 9.12 -8.85 4.62
N ALA A 112 8.32 -9.62 5.36
CA ALA A 112 7.37 -10.54 4.73
C ALA A 112 6.28 -9.76 3.95
N LEU A 113 5.82 -8.63 4.48
CA LEU A 113 4.90 -7.75 3.77
C LEU A 113 5.56 -7.12 2.52
N GLU A 114 6.79 -6.62 2.67
CA GLU A 114 7.58 -6.05 1.57
C GLU A 114 7.76 -7.07 0.43
N ALA A 115 8.17 -8.29 0.76
CA ALA A 115 8.36 -9.36 -0.24
C ALA A 115 7.05 -9.70 -0.97
N ALA A 116 5.93 -9.83 -0.25
CA ALA A 116 4.63 -10.10 -0.85
C ALA A 116 4.19 -8.96 -1.80
N ILE A 117 4.46 -7.71 -1.44
CA ILE A 117 4.18 -6.54 -2.29
C ILE A 117 5.05 -6.56 -3.55
N GLU A 118 6.36 -6.79 -3.42
CA GLU A 118 7.25 -6.84 -4.58
C GLU A 118 6.85 -7.92 -5.58
N GLU A 119 6.55 -9.13 -5.10
CA GLU A 119 6.10 -10.23 -5.93
C GLU A 119 4.77 -9.88 -6.64
N ALA A 120 3.82 -9.34 -5.89
CA ALA A 120 2.52 -8.96 -6.41
C ALA A 120 2.60 -7.84 -7.46
N LEU A 121 3.44 -6.83 -7.27
CA LEU A 121 3.65 -5.76 -8.26
C LEU A 121 4.25 -6.30 -9.56
N ARG A 122 5.23 -7.21 -9.48
CA ARG A 122 5.81 -7.85 -10.67
C ARG A 122 4.79 -8.68 -11.42
N GLU A 123 3.95 -9.42 -10.70
CA GLU A 123 2.89 -10.23 -11.29
C GLU A 123 1.81 -9.37 -11.95
N ASP A 124 1.31 -8.35 -11.24
CA ASP A 124 0.18 -7.52 -11.68
C ASP A 124 0.54 -6.64 -12.88
N PHE A 125 1.71 -6.00 -12.84
CA PHE A 125 2.12 -5.02 -13.85
C PHE A 125 3.06 -5.58 -14.92
N GLY A 126 3.54 -6.81 -14.78
CA GLY A 126 4.39 -7.49 -15.75
C GLY A 126 5.65 -6.68 -16.08
N THR A 127 5.82 -6.28 -17.33
CA THR A 127 7.02 -5.55 -17.78
C THR A 127 7.23 -4.18 -17.10
N GLN A 128 6.19 -3.60 -16.52
CA GLN A 128 6.29 -2.35 -15.76
C GLN A 128 6.55 -2.59 -14.28
N GLY A 129 6.40 -3.81 -13.79
CA GLY A 129 6.51 -4.16 -12.38
C GLY A 129 7.82 -3.70 -11.74
N GLU A 130 8.96 -3.93 -12.38
CA GLU A 130 10.27 -3.47 -11.88
C GLU A 130 10.35 -1.94 -11.77
N THR A 131 9.83 -1.21 -12.74
CA THR A 131 9.80 0.26 -12.69
C THR A 131 8.94 0.76 -11.52
N ILE A 132 7.82 0.09 -11.25
CA ILE A 132 6.93 0.43 -10.15
C ILE A 132 7.61 0.12 -8.81
N VAL A 133 8.24 -1.04 -8.67
CA VAL A 133 9.02 -1.41 -7.47
C VAL A 133 10.13 -0.40 -7.22
N ASP A 134 10.91 -0.05 -8.24
CA ASP A 134 11.98 0.95 -8.12
C ASP A 134 11.47 2.32 -7.66
N ARG A 135 10.30 2.76 -8.14
CA ARG A 135 9.70 4.04 -7.73
C ARG A 135 9.15 3.98 -6.33
N TRP A 136 8.48 2.88 -5.97
CA TRP A 136 8.00 2.65 -4.62
C TRP A 136 9.13 2.69 -3.58
N LEU A 137 10.23 1.97 -3.83
CA LEU A 137 11.37 1.94 -2.91
C LEU A 137 12.09 3.29 -2.75
N ARG A 138 11.78 4.27 -3.61
CA ARG A 138 12.29 5.64 -3.54
C ARG A 138 11.31 6.63 -2.89
N LEU A 139 10.12 6.19 -2.51
CA LEU A 139 9.18 7.07 -1.81
C LEU A 139 9.82 7.62 -0.54
N ALA A 140 9.72 8.93 -0.35
CA ALA A 140 10.22 9.57 0.87
C ALA A 140 9.32 9.22 2.06
N PRO A 141 9.86 8.67 3.16
CA PRO A 141 9.06 8.30 4.33
C PRO A 141 8.79 9.52 5.21
N THR A 142 7.96 10.43 4.74
CA THR A 142 7.62 11.69 5.41
C THR A 142 6.12 11.84 5.63
N GLN A 143 5.74 12.73 6.55
CA GLN A 143 4.34 13.07 6.75
C GLN A 143 3.71 13.61 5.44
N ASP A 144 4.43 14.43 4.69
CA ASP A 144 3.97 14.93 3.38
C ASP A 144 3.57 13.80 2.41
N THR A 145 4.22 12.64 2.49
CA THR A 145 3.86 11.48 1.66
C THR A 145 2.52 10.88 2.10
N LEU A 146 2.26 10.83 3.40
CA LEU A 146 0.95 10.43 3.94
C LEU A 146 -0.13 11.46 3.56
N ASP A 147 0.13 12.74 3.77
CA ASP A 147 -0.84 13.82 3.47
C ASP A 147 -1.23 13.86 1.99
N ARG A 148 -0.32 13.46 1.11
CA ARG A 148 -0.59 13.36 -0.34
C ARG A 148 -1.38 12.12 -0.73
N LEU A 149 -1.51 11.14 0.17
CA LEU A 149 -2.17 9.87 -0.15
C LEU A 149 -3.63 10.08 -0.56
N ASP A 150 -4.31 11.03 0.05
CA ASP A 150 -5.72 11.30 -0.19
C ASP A 150 -5.99 11.59 -1.69
N SER A 151 -5.42 12.64 -2.24
CA SER A 151 -5.63 13.00 -3.65
C SER A 151 -5.11 11.94 -4.64
N ARG A 152 -3.97 11.25 -4.31
CA ARG A 152 -3.41 10.18 -5.16
C ARG A 152 -4.23 8.91 -5.10
N GLY A 153 -4.83 8.61 -3.96
CA GLY A 153 -5.78 7.51 -3.81
C GLY A 153 -7.07 7.77 -4.58
N ALA A 154 -7.64 8.98 -4.45
CA ALA A 154 -8.86 9.37 -5.15
C ALA A 154 -8.70 9.29 -6.68
N ILE A 155 -7.64 9.89 -7.24
CA ILE A 155 -7.37 9.81 -8.69
C ILE A 155 -7.13 8.37 -9.15
N PHE A 156 -6.40 7.56 -8.38
CA PHE A 156 -6.18 6.15 -8.70
C PHE A 156 -7.49 5.36 -8.74
N CYS A 157 -8.39 5.61 -7.80
CA CYS A 157 -9.70 4.98 -7.76
C CYS A 157 -10.57 5.36 -8.96
N SER A 158 -10.45 6.59 -9.46
CA SER A 158 -11.20 7.06 -10.64
C SER A 158 -10.76 6.41 -11.96
N TRP A 159 -9.54 5.86 -12.01
CA TRP A 159 -9.00 5.29 -13.24
C TRP A 159 -9.57 3.92 -13.59
N SER A 160 -9.75 3.69 -14.87
CA SER A 160 -9.97 2.34 -15.41
C SER A 160 -8.74 1.45 -15.19
N GLY A 161 -8.92 0.12 -15.24
CA GLY A 161 -7.78 -0.81 -15.12
C GLY A 161 -6.67 -0.57 -16.14
N ALA A 162 -7.02 -0.17 -17.37
CA ALA A 162 -6.03 0.16 -18.40
C ALA A 162 -5.22 1.42 -18.07
N GLU A 163 -5.86 2.42 -17.46
CA GLU A 163 -5.20 3.63 -16.99
C GLU A 163 -4.32 3.34 -15.79
N ARG A 164 -4.79 2.57 -14.80
CA ARG A 164 -3.97 2.13 -13.66
C ARG A 164 -2.71 1.43 -14.13
N LYS A 165 -2.85 0.44 -15.03
CA LYS A 165 -1.70 -0.27 -15.57
C LYS A 165 -0.69 0.66 -16.23
N ARG A 166 -1.16 1.64 -17.02
CA ARG A 166 -0.30 2.53 -17.79
C ARG A 166 0.33 3.65 -16.96
N ARG A 167 -0.43 4.24 -16.01
CA ARG A 167 -0.09 5.50 -15.36
C ARG A 167 0.40 5.35 -13.91
N PHE A 168 0.29 4.16 -13.30
CA PHE A 168 0.60 3.99 -11.89
C PHE A 168 2.05 4.35 -11.54
N ALA A 169 3.01 3.96 -12.40
CA ALA A 169 4.39 4.36 -12.21
C ALA A 169 4.57 5.89 -12.15
N SER A 170 3.84 6.64 -13.00
CA SER A 170 3.88 8.11 -13.00
C SER A 170 3.18 8.69 -11.77
N LEU A 171 2.09 8.08 -11.31
CA LEU A 171 1.45 8.48 -10.07
C LEU A 171 2.39 8.38 -8.86
N LEU A 172 3.17 7.31 -8.75
CA LEU A 172 4.16 7.19 -7.66
C LEU A 172 5.20 8.30 -7.67
N SER A 173 5.57 8.82 -8.84
CA SER A 173 6.48 9.97 -8.92
C SER A 173 5.90 11.25 -8.33
N THR A 174 4.58 11.38 -8.27
CA THR A 174 3.91 12.58 -7.74
C THR A 174 4.01 12.71 -6.22
N PHE A 175 4.45 11.66 -5.52
CA PHE A 175 4.73 11.73 -4.09
C PHE A 175 6.04 12.47 -3.77
N ASP A 176 6.92 12.66 -4.76
CA ASP A 176 8.13 13.47 -4.57
C ASP A 176 7.74 14.93 -4.26
N PRO A 177 8.27 15.53 -3.17
CA PRO A 177 8.02 16.92 -2.83
C PRO A 177 8.38 17.90 -3.95
N LEU A 178 9.34 17.56 -4.80
CA LEU A 178 9.79 18.40 -5.91
C LEU A 178 8.96 18.21 -7.18
N TYR A 179 8.02 17.29 -7.18
CA TYR A 179 7.22 17.00 -8.39
C TYR A 179 6.55 18.23 -9.02
N PRO A 180 5.96 19.17 -8.27
CA PRO A 180 5.36 20.37 -8.85
C PRO A 180 6.36 21.32 -9.54
N ALA A 181 7.65 21.21 -9.19
CA ALA A 181 8.72 22.02 -9.76
C ALA A 181 9.44 21.33 -10.94
N LEU A 182 9.09 20.08 -11.25
CA LEU A 182 9.66 19.38 -12.39
C LEU A 182 9.18 20.03 -13.70
N PRO A 183 10.03 20.08 -14.73
CA PRO A 183 9.60 20.54 -16.06
C PRO A 183 8.38 19.76 -16.51
N ASP A 184 7.43 20.45 -17.13
CA ASP A 184 6.23 19.84 -17.67
C ASP A 184 6.59 18.60 -18.50
N GLY A 185 6.18 17.42 -17.99
CA GLY A 185 6.36 16.13 -18.64
C GLY A 185 5.39 15.91 -19.82
N SER A 186 4.94 16.98 -20.44
CA SER A 186 3.87 17.02 -21.47
C SER A 186 4.10 16.07 -22.66
N GLN A 187 5.31 15.53 -22.84
CA GLN A 187 5.61 14.53 -23.87
C GLN A 187 5.35 13.08 -23.42
N ASP A 188 5.19 12.82 -22.11
CA ASP A 188 4.81 11.50 -21.62
C ASP A 188 3.27 11.41 -21.53
N PRO A 189 2.62 10.58 -22.35
CA PRO A 189 1.17 10.41 -22.32
C PRO A 189 0.63 9.83 -21.00
N ASN A 190 1.52 9.36 -20.13
CA ASN A 190 1.19 8.81 -18.82
C ASN A 190 1.42 9.82 -17.69
N PHE A 191 1.94 10.99 -18.02
CA PHE A 191 2.20 12.05 -17.03
C PHE A 191 0.92 12.42 -16.27
N VAL A 192 1.07 12.59 -14.96
CA VAL A 192 -0.01 13.04 -14.08
C VAL A 192 0.31 14.48 -13.69
N SER A 193 -0.40 15.44 -14.27
CA SER A 193 -0.07 16.85 -14.03
C SER A 193 -0.45 17.32 -12.62
N PRO A 194 0.21 18.37 -12.10
CA PRO A 194 -0.20 19.00 -10.85
C PRO A 194 -1.66 19.50 -10.90
N GLU A 195 -2.11 20.01 -12.05
CA GLU A 195 -3.49 20.48 -12.24
C GLU A 195 -4.49 19.32 -12.15
N GLU A 196 -4.13 18.15 -12.68
CA GLU A 196 -4.95 16.93 -12.55
C GLU A 196 -5.05 16.49 -11.09
N LEU A 197 -3.96 16.54 -10.34
CA LEU A 197 -3.94 16.19 -8.92
C LEU A 197 -4.76 17.16 -8.06
N ASN A 198 -4.66 18.47 -8.31
CA ASN A 198 -5.38 19.49 -7.55
C ASN A 198 -6.92 19.35 -7.67
N GLN A 199 -7.41 18.70 -8.73
CA GLN A 199 -8.85 18.43 -8.90
C GLN A 199 -9.37 17.35 -7.94
N TRP A 200 -8.46 16.60 -7.31
CA TRP A 200 -8.76 15.49 -6.40
C TRP A 200 -8.42 15.78 -4.95
N GLU A 201 -8.04 17.01 -4.62
CA GLU A 201 -7.86 17.44 -3.24
C GLU A 201 -9.25 17.56 -2.55
N ASP A 202 -9.37 17.02 -1.36
CA ASP A 202 -10.61 17.04 -0.55
C ASP A 202 -11.84 16.41 -1.24
N VAL A 203 -11.62 15.46 -2.16
CA VAL A 203 -12.69 14.75 -2.85
C VAL A 203 -12.89 13.36 -2.27
N ASP A 204 -14.13 12.97 -2.01
CA ASP A 204 -14.46 11.59 -1.60
C ASP A 204 -13.94 10.57 -2.64
N TRP A 205 -13.31 9.53 -2.15
CA TRP A 205 -12.75 8.51 -3.03
C TRP A 205 -13.85 7.75 -3.78
N PRO A 206 -13.81 7.72 -5.11
CA PRO A 206 -14.73 6.88 -5.85
C PRO A 206 -14.43 5.40 -5.57
N GLU A 207 -15.48 4.57 -5.59
CA GLU A 207 -15.28 3.12 -5.52
C GLU A 207 -14.34 2.68 -6.65
N PRO A 208 -13.34 1.80 -6.36
CA PRO A 208 -12.43 1.31 -7.39
C PRO A 208 -13.20 0.49 -8.42
N LEU A 209 -13.27 0.97 -9.64
CA LEU A 209 -14.07 0.43 -10.76
C LEU A 209 -13.65 -1.00 -11.15
#